data_664043aaffef5cf45133b4c43ae94717
#
_entry.id   664043aaffef5cf45133b4c43ae94717
#
_cell.length_a   1.000
_cell.length_b   1.000
_cell.length_c   1.000
_cell.angle_alpha   90.00
_cell.angle_beta   90.00
_cell.angle_gamma   90.00
#
_symmetry.space_group_name_H-M   'P 1'
#
loop_
_entity.id
_entity.type
_entity.pdbx_description
1 polymer ?
#
loop_
_entity_poly.entity_id
_entity_poly.type
_entity_poly.pdbx_seq_one_letter_code
_entity_poly.pdbx_strand_id
1 'polypeptide(L)'
;MRLRLARRPPYDAPVSAPAIRYESVVKDYGSTRALDRIDLVVEPGQVFGFLGPNGAGKTTAIRILLDLLRPTAGRACVLGFDCQRQSLEVRRRVGYLPGELRLYETMRAGELLDYIASLRDGAVDPRYRRELLERLGLDEGRRIRALSKGNKQKLGLVQALMHRPSLLVLDEPTTGLDPLAQEEVARILEETVRDGRTVFSSSHVLPEVERLRQAVAIIRRGRIVAVEDVAALKARSVHILEVTFAEEPPPDVFALPGVRELRRDGALVRVEARDGIDAVVKAMARYRVVDLRTEQPSLEDIFLTYYEGDMRHGARLEGERLGT
;
A
#
# COMPACT_ATOMS: atom_id res chain seq x y z
N MET A 1 28.21 12.47 29.92
CA MET A 1 27.97 12.50 28.49
C MET A 1 28.41 11.17 27.88
N ARG A 2 27.54 10.17 27.85
CA ARG A 2 27.85 8.83 27.30
C ARG A 2 27.26 8.77 25.89
N LEU A 3 28.16 8.74 24.88
CA LEU A 3 27.77 8.48 23.49
C LEU A 3 27.04 7.14 23.41
N ARG A 4 25.79 7.17 22.95
CA ARG A 4 25.08 5.97 22.47
C ARG A 4 25.73 5.56 21.15
N LEU A 5 26.58 4.55 21.19
CA LEU A 5 26.99 3.81 20.00
C LEU A 5 25.73 3.20 19.39
N ALA A 6 25.29 3.75 18.24
CA ALA A 6 24.30 3.12 17.40
C ALA A 6 24.83 1.71 17.04
N ARG A 7 24.17 0.67 17.52
CA ARG A 7 24.46 -0.71 17.11
C ARG A 7 24.15 -0.78 15.61
N ARG A 8 25.18 -0.97 14.79
CA ARG A 8 25.02 -1.34 13.38
C ARG A 8 24.09 -2.55 13.29
N PRO A 9 23.16 -2.57 12.32
CA PRO A 9 22.39 -3.79 12.07
C PRO A 9 23.35 -4.93 11.74
N PRO A 10 23.10 -6.15 12.20
CA PRO A 10 24.08 -7.25 12.17
C PRO A 10 24.35 -7.87 10.79
N TYR A 11 23.96 -7.23 9.69
CA TYR A 11 24.10 -7.81 8.35
C TYR A 11 24.57 -6.76 7.34
N ASP A 12 25.77 -6.97 6.79
CA ASP A 12 26.30 -6.25 5.63
C ASP A 12 25.51 -6.63 4.37
N ALA A 13 24.40 -5.95 4.11
CA ALA A 13 23.85 -5.91 2.75
C ALA A 13 24.75 -4.96 1.92
N PRO A 14 25.03 -5.25 0.65
CA PRO A 14 25.67 -4.28 -0.23
C PRO A 14 24.85 -2.98 -0.22
N VAL A 15 25.48 -1.85 0.06
CA VAL A 15 24.90 -0.52 0.30
C VAL A 15 24.03 0.02 -0.86
N SER A 16 23.83 -0.77 -1.93
CA SER A 16 23.13 -0.38 -3.16
C SER A 16 22.10 -1.36 -3.69
N ALA A 17 21.75 -2.45 -2.96
CA ALA A 17 20.77 -3.39 -3.47
C ALA A 17 19.32 -2.93 -3.17
N PRO A 18 18.40 -2.98 -4.13
CA PRO A 18 16.99 -2.70 -3.88
C PRO A 18 16.42 -3.62 -2.79
N ALA A 19 15.44 -3.11 -2.04
CA ALA A 19 14.74 -3.91 -1.03
C ALA A 19 13.98 -5.08 -1.65
N ILE A 20 13.37 -4.85 -2.82
CA ILE A 20 12.69 -5.90 -3.61
C ILE A 20 13.00 -5.66 -5.09
N ARG A 21 13.24 -6.75 -5.82
CA ARG A 21 13.32 -6.74 -7.28
C ARG A 21 12.59 -7.95 -7.85
N TYR A 22 11.66 -7.71 -8.75
CA TYR A 22 11.09 -8.72 -9.65
C TYR A 22 11.65 -8.49 -11.05
N GLU A 23 12.03 -9.57 -11.72
CA GLU A 23 12.56 -9.56 -13.08
C GLU A 23 11.78 -10.55 -13.92
N SER A 24 10.87 -10.01 -14.75
CA SER A 24 10.00 -10.71 -15.69
C SER A 24 9.29 -11.93 -15.06
N VAL A 25 8.78 -11.76 -13.83
CA VAL A 25 8.20 -12.87 -13.06
C VAL A 25 6.86 -13.26 -13.65
N VAL A 26 6.74 -14.54 -13.97
CA VAL A 26 5.51 -15.20 -14.45
C VAL A 26 5.07 -16.25 -13.44
N LYS A 27 3.77 -16.36 -13.20
CA LYS A 27 3.18 -17.45 -12.44
C LYS A 27 1.91 -17.96 -13.10
N ASP A 28 1.95 -19.21 -13.50
CA ASP A 28 0.80 -19.94 -14.03
C ASP A 28 0.30 -20.99 -13.02
N TYR A 29 -1.01 -21.13 -12.90
CA TYR A 29 -1.73 -22.20 -12.21
C TYR A 29 -2.57 -22.96 -13.24
N GLY A 30 -1.99 -24.01 -13.82
CA GLY A 30 -2.58 -24.68 -14.96
C GLY A 30 -2.79 -23.71 -16.13
N SER A 31 -4.02 -23.51 -16.55
CA SER A 31 -4.39 -22.56 -17.62
C SER A 31 -4.51 -21.11 -17.16
N THR A 32 -4.52 -20.84 -15.85
CA THR A 32 -4.72 -19.49 -15.32
C THR A 32 -3.39 -18.82 -15.05
N ARG A 33 -3.13 -17.70 -15.74
CA ARG A 33 -1.97 -16.86 -15.51
C ARG A 33 -2.25 -15.85 -14.38
N ALA A 34 -1.61 -16.05 -13.23
CA ALA A 34 -1.76 -15.21 -12.07
C ALA A 34 -0.81 -14.01 -12.05
N LEU A 35 0.40 -14.17 -12.63
CA LEU A 35 1.36 -13.09 -12.85
C LEU A 35 1.90 -13.20 -14.28
N ASP A 36 1.97 -12.08 -14.98
CA ASP A 36 2.40 -12.02 -16.36
C ASP A 36 3.52 -10.99 -16.53
N ARG A 37 4.76 -11.49 -16.42
CA ARG A 37 6.01 -10.75 -16.60
C ARG A 37 6.06 -9.48 -15.77
N ILE A 38 5.87 -9.59 -14.46
CA ILE A 38 6.00 -8.43 -13.59
C ILE A 38 7.47 -8.05 -13.44
N ASP A 39 7.75 -6.77 -13.68
CA ASP A 39 9.01 -6.10 -13.41
C ASP A 39 8.73 -5.00 -12.39
N LEU A 40 9.44 -5.03 -11.25
CA LEU A 40 9.26 -4.05 -10.17
C LEU A 40 10.54 -3.92 -9.36
N VAL A 41 10.92 -2.69 -9.06
CA VAL A 41 12.00 -2.36 -8.13
C VAL A 41 11.41 -1.55 -6.98
N VAL A 42 11.73 -1.95 -5.75
CA VAL A 42 11.40 -1.21 -4.53
C VAL A 42 12.70 -0.81 -3.85
N GLU A 43 12.89 0.49 -3.69
CA GLU A 43 14.07 1.03 -3.04
C GLU A 43 14.01 0.87 -1.51
N PRO A 44 15.16 0.81 -0.81
CA PRO A 44 15.19 0.72 0.64
C PRO A 44 14.67 1.98 1.33
N GLY A 45 14.23 1.84 2.59
CA GLY A 45 13.93 2.97 3.49
C GLY A 45 12.63 3.70 3.18
N GLN A 46 11.65 3.04 2.58
CA GLN A 46 10.34 3.63 2.26
C GLN A 46 9.18 2.72 2.63
N VAL A 47 7.99 3.31 2.73
CA VAL A 47 6.72 2.55 2.71
C VAL A 47 6.25 2.45 1.26
N PHE A 48 6.27 1.25 0.71
CA PHE A 48 5.85 0.98 -0.66
C PHE A 48 4.49 0.26 -0.68
N GLY A 49 3.54 0.81 -1.43
CA GLY A 49 2.22 0.24 -1.63
C GLY A 49 2.15 -0.69 -2.83
N PHE A 50 1.54 -1.87 -2.66
CA PHE A 50 1.27 -2.80 -3.75
C PHE A 50 -0.25 -2.98 -3.89
N LEU A 51 -0.82 -2.25 -4.85
CA LEU A 51 -2.24 -1.99 -4.93
C LEU A 51 -2.89 -2.76 -6.07
N GLY A 52 -4.12 -3.20 -5.84
CA GLY A 52 -4.91 -3.87 -6.86
C GLY A 52 -6.14 -4.58 -6.29
N PRO A 53 -7.12 -4.91 -7.13
CA PRO A 53 -8.31 -5.62 -6.69
C PRO A 53 -8.00 -7.03 -6.19
N ASN A 54 -8.99 -7.66 -5.59
CA ASN A 54 -8.89 -9.07 -5.24
C ASN A 54 -8.70 -9.91 -6.51
N GLY A 55 -7.79 -10.90 -6.44
CA GLY A 55 -7.42 -11.71 -7.59
C GLY A 55 -6.42 -11.07 -8.57
N ALA A 56 -5.95 -9.84 -8.33
CA ALA A 56 -4.98 -9.17 -9.21
C ALA A 56 -3.58 -9.82 -9.23
N GLY A 57 -3.26 -10.70 -8.25
CA GLY A 57 -1.96 -11.36 -8.15
C GLY A 57 -1.10 -10.90 -6.96
N LYS A 58 -1.59 -10.00 -6.09
CA LYS A 58 -0.84 -9.44 -4.96
C LYS A 58 -0.23 -10.51 -4.04
N THR A 59 -1.07 -11.36 -3.47
CA THR A 59 -0.64 -12.45 -2.58
C THR A 59 0.29 -13.44 -3.30
N THR A 60 0.06 -13.71 -4.60
CA THR A 60 0.93 -14.57 -5.41
C THR A 60 2.33 -13.96 -5.52
N ALA A 61 2.45 -12.67 -5.81
CA ALA A 61 3.73 -11.97 -5.89
C ALA A 61 4.43 -11.98 -4.52
N ILE A 62 3.73 -11.66 -3.43
CA ILE A 62 4.27 -11.70 -2.06
C ILE A 62 4.80 -13.10 -1.70
N ARG A 63 4.04 -14.16 -1.99
CA ARG A 63 4.46 -15.53 -1.68
C ARG A 63 5.72 -15.95 -2.44
N ILE A 64 5.95 -15.41 -3.63
CA ILE A 64 7.19 -15.65 -4.40
C ILE A 64 8.41 -15.03 -3.70
N LEU A 65 8.30 -13.82 -3.11
CA LEU A 65 9.41 -13.21 -2.36
C LEU A 65 9.90 -14.07 -1.20
N LEU A 66 9.02 -14.86 -0.61
CA LEU A 66 9.32 -15.67 0.57
C LEU A 66 9.64 -17.14 0.25
N ASP A 67 9.71 -17.50 -1.05
CA ASP A 67 9.83 -18.89 -1.52
C ASP A 67 8.72 -19.81 -0.94
N LEU A 68 7.54 -19.25 -0.67
CA LEU A 68 6.33 -19.99 -0.36
C LEU A 68 5.64 -20.48 -1.65
N LEU A 69 6.03 -19.90 -2.76
CA LEU A 69 5.55 -20.20 -4.09
C LEU A 69 6.68 -19.95 -5.09
N ARG A 70 6.91 -20.90 -6.01
CA ARG A 70 7.90 -20.73 -7.06
C ARG A 70 7.28 -20.11 -8.31
N PRO A 71 7.95 -19.13 -8.93
CA PRO A 71 7.52 -18.59 -10.22
C PRO A 71 7.61 -19.67 -11.32
N THR A 72 6.81 -19.53 -12.37
CA THR A 72 6.90 -20.36 -13.59
C THR A 72 8.08 -19.92 -14.45
N ALA A 73 8.37 -18.60 -14.48
CA ALA A 73 9.51 -18.01 -15.15
C ALA A 73 9.90 -16.69 -14.46
N GLY A 74 11.09 -16.16 -14.80
CA GLY A 74 11.64 -14.97 -14.17
C GLY A 74 12.24 -15.26 -12.79
N ARG A 75 12.64 -14.20 -12.09
CA ARG A 75 13.23 -14.30 -10.75
C ARG A 75 12.82 -13.14 -9.86
N ALA A 76 12.91 -13.35 -8.53
CA ALA A 76 12.72 -12.31 -7.54
C ALA A 76 13.90 -12.30 -6.57
N CYS A 77 14.28 -11.10 -6.12
CA CYS A 77 15.32 -10.89 -5.13
C CYS A 77 14.80 -9.98 -4.01
N VAL A 78 15.27 -10.23 -2.80
CA VAL A 78 15.01 -9.41 -1.61
C VAL A 78 16.34 -9.03 -0.98
N LEU A 79 16.59 -7.72 -0.80
CA LEU A 79 17.82 -7.20 -0.24
C LEU A 79 19.09 -7.75 -0.93
N GLY A 80 19.02 -7.98 -2.25
CA GLY A 80 20.08 -8.56 -3.05
C GLY A 80 20.16 -10.10 -3.04
N PHE A 81 19.39 -10.78 -2.19
CA PHE A 81 19.35 -12.24 -2.12
C PHE A 81 18.29 -12.82 -3.06
N ASP A 82 18.65 -13.84 -3.84
CA ASP A 82 17.73 -14.58 -4.68
C ASP A 82 16.70 -15.33 -3.81
N CYS A 83 15.42 -15.10 -4.05
CA CYS A 83 14.34 -15.63 -3.22
C CYS A 83 14.27 -17.14 -3.17
N GLN A 84 14.70 -17.85 -4.23
CA GLN A 84 14.68 -19.31 -4.29
C GLN A 84 15.99 -19.93 -3.81
N ARG A 85 17.13 -19.42 -4.31
CA ARG A 85 18.45 -20.00 -4.02
C ARG A 85 18.92 -19.67 -2.60
N GLN A 86 18.49 -18.52 -2.06
CA GLN A 86 18.93 -17.98 -0.77
C GLN A 86 17.72 -17.70 0.15
N SER A 87 16.69 -18.56 0.08
CA SER A 87 15.42 -18.33 0.78
C SER A 87 15.54 -18.23 2.30
N LEU A 88 16.51 -18.90 2.92
CA LEU A 88 16.77 -18.75 4.36
C LEU A 88 17.31 -17.36 4.70
N GLU A 89 18.21 -16.83 3.86
CA GLU A 89 18.77 -15.49 4.05
C GLU A 89 17.72 -14.40 3.89
N VAL A 90 16.79 -14.59 2.93
CA VAL A 90 15.62 -13.73 2.78
C VAL A 90 14.75 -13.79 4.03
N ARG A 91 14.32 -14.99 4.45
CA ARG A 91 13.39 -15.16 5.58
C ARG A 91 13.96 -14.70 6.93
N ARG A 92 15.26 -14.74 7.11
CA ARG A 92 15.92 -14.18 8.31
C ARG A 92 15.76 -12.66 8.41
N ARG A 93 15.71 -11.95 7.27
CA ARG A 93 15.67 -10.49 7.16
C ARG A 93 14.26 -9.92 6.98
N VAL A 94 13.28 -10.78 6.74
CA VAL A 94 11.91 -10.39 6.44
C VAL A 94 11.00 -10.66 7.63
N GLY A 95 10.17 -9.67 7.97
CA GLY A 95 8.96 -9.85 8.76
C GLY A 95 7.77 -10.02 7.83
N TYR A 96 6.93 -11.02 8.04
CA TYR A 96 5.81 -11.31 7.15
C TYR A 96 4.51 -11.43 7.90
N LEU A 97 3.51 -10.69 7.42
CA LEU A 97 2.11 -10.84 7.80
C LEU A 97 1.32 -11.36 6.59
N PRO A 98 0.81 -12.60 6.62
CA PRO A 98 -0.04 -13.12 5.55
C PRO A 98 -1.45 -12.53 5.61
N GLY A 99 -2.12 -12.39 4.44
CA GLY A 99 -3.52 -11.94 4.36
C GLY A 99 -4.52 -12.91 5.00
N GLU A 100 -4.22 -14.22 4.93
CA GLU A 100 -4.91 -15.25 5.70
C GLU A 100 -4.02 -15.74 6.85
N LEU A 101 -4.27 -15.23 8.03
CA LEU A 101 -3.49 -15.55 9.21
C LEU A 101 -3.99 -16.85 9.85
N ARG A 102 -3.14 -17.87 9.88
CA ARG A 102 -3.37 -19.14 10.59
C ARG A 102 -2.47 -19.21 11.80
N LEU A 103 -3.05 -19.21 12.97
CA LEU A 103 -2.36 -19.25 14.25
C LEU A 103 -2.64 -20.56 14.99
N TYR A 104 -1.75 -20.94 15.90
CA TYR A 104 -1.95 -22.10 16.78
C TYR A 104 -2.99 -21.76 17.85
N GLU A 105 -4.26 -22.04 17.60
CA GLU A 105 -5.40 -21.59 18.39
C GLU A 105 -5.42 -22.12 19.85
N THR A 106 -4.74 -23.22 20.11
CA THR A 106 -4.60 -23.81 21.47
C THR A 106 -3.61 -23.08 22.35
N MET A 107 -2.66 -22.34 21.75
CA MET A 107 -1.63 -21.59 22.47
C MET A 107 -2.19 -20.27 23.02
N ARG A 108 -1.49 -19.71 24.03
CA ARG A 108 -1.63 -18.30 24.42
C ARG A 108 -0.85 -17.41 23.46
N ALA A 109 -1.23 -16.15 23.36
CA ALA A 109 -0.55 -15.20 22.49
C ALA A 109 0.95 -15.07 22.83
N GLY A 110 1.30 -14.99 24.12
CA GLY A 110 2.68 -14.94 24.58
C GLY A 110 3.46 -16.21 24.24
N GLU A 111 2.87 -17.40 24.43
CA GLU A 111 3.50 -18.69 24.10
C GLU A 111 3.84 -18.78 22.60
N LEU A 112 2.96 -18.30 21.73
CA LEU A 112 3.23 -18.23 20.31
C LEU A 112 4.40 -17.30 20.00
N LEU A 113 4.42 -16.10 20.59
CA LEU A 113 5.49 -15.14 20.37
C LEU A 113 6.84 -15.65 20.90
N ASP A 114 6.85 -16.35 22.04
CA ASP A 114 8.06 -16.99 22.58
C ASP A 114 8.55 -18.10 21.65
N TYR A 115 7.64 -18.93 21.14
CA TYR A 115 7.97 -19.98 20.18
C TYR A 115 8.59 -19.40 18.92
N ILE A 116 7.99 -18.37 18.33
CA ILE A 116 8.51 -17.71 17.12
C ILE A 116 9.87 -17.03 17.41
N ALA A 117 10.03 -16.42 18.59
CA ALA A 117 11.29 -15.80 19.00
C ALA A 117 12.41 -16.83 19.12
N SER A 118 12.11 -18.03 19.65
CA SER A 118 13.10 -19.12 19.78
C SER A 118 13.64 -19.61 18.44
N LEU A 119 12.89 -19.45 17.35
CA LEU A 119 13.31 -19.80 15.99
C LEU A 119 14.23 -18.77 15.34
N ARG A 120 14.53 -17.66 16.03
CA ARG A 120 15.25 -16.51 15.47
C ARG A 120 16.58 -16.19 16.16
N ASP A 121 17.26 -17.18 16.73
CA ASP A 121 18.60 -17.08 17.28
C ASP A 121 18.81 -15.88 18.23
N GLY A 122 17.81 -15.54 19.07
CA GLY A 122 17.89 -14.44 20.02
C GLY A 122 17.74 -13.02 19.44
N ALA A 123 17.29 -12.89 18.19
CA ALA A 123 17.12 -11.60 17.51
C ALA A 123 15.91 -10.76 17.99
N VAL A 124 15.19 -11.19 19.01
CA VAL A 124 14.01 -10.48 19.53
C VAL A 124 14.36 -9.72 20.80
N ASP A 125 14.19 -8.39 20.78
CA ASP A 125 14.30 -7.56 21.99
C ASP A 125 12.98 -7.65 22.80
N PRO A 126 13.02 -8.18 24.05
CA PRO A 126 11.81 -8.31 24.86
C PRO A 126 11.15 -6.97 25.21
N ARG A 127 11.91 -5.86 25.24
CA ARG A 127 11.38 -4.53 25.51
C ARG A 127 10.56 -4.04 24.32
N TYR A 128 11.08 -4.20 23.12
CA TYR A 128 10.37 -3.80 21.91
C TYR A 128 9.12 -4.66 21.66
N ARG A 129 9.20 -5.98 21.93
CA ARG A 129 8.01 -6.85 21.89
C ARG A 129 6.92 -6.36 22.85
N ARG A 130 7.28 -6.01 24.09
CA ARG A 130 6.31 -5.50 25.08
C ARG A 130 5.71 -4.18 24.64
N GLU A 131 6.52 -3.26 24.15
CA GLU A 131 6.05 -1.99 23.56
C GLU A 131 5.00 -2.21 22.48
N LEU A 132 5.24 -3.14 21.53
CA LEU A 132 4.29 -3.47 20.47
C LEU A 132 2.98 -4.04 21.03
N LEU A 133 3.04 -4.91 22.06
CA LEU A 133 1.85 -5.47 22.72
C LEU A 133 1.02 -4.40 23.41
N GLU A 134 1.67 -3.49 24.13
CA GLU A 134 1.02 -2.35 24.81
C GLU A 134 0.37 -1.40 23.80
N ARG A 135 1.09 -0.98 22.77
CA ARG A 135 0.59 -0.08 21.72
C ARG A 135 -0.62 -0.65 20.97
N LEU A 136 -0.61 -1.94 20.68
CA LEU A 136 -1.72 -2.61 19.99
C LEU A 136 -2.82 -3.10 20.93
N GLY A 137 -2.68 -2.90 22.26
CA GLY A 137 -3.67 -3.29 23.25
C GLY A 137 -3.89 -4.81 23.31
N LEU A 138 -2.81 -5.59 23.22
CA LEU A 138 -2.86 -7.05 23.22
C LEU A 138 -2.47 -7.64 24.58
N ASP A 139 -3.34 -8.48 25.13
CA ASP A 139 -3.06 -9.30 26.28
C ASP A 139 -2.42 -10.63 25.86
N GLU A 140 -1.14 -10.81 26.16
CA GLU A 140 -0.38 -12.01 25.83
C GLU A 140 -0.80 -13.25 26.62
N GLY A 141 -1.52 -13.08 27.73
CA GLY A 141 -2.06 -14.18 28.54
C GLY A 141 -3.29 -14.86 27.91
N ARG A 142 -3.96 -14.23 26.94
CA ARG A 142 -5.19 -14.77 26.34
C ARG A 142 -4.90 -15.92 25.37
N ARG A 143 -5.79 -16.91 25.34
CA ARG A 143 -5.75 -17.98 24.32
C ARG A 143 -6.11 -17.43 22.95
N ILE A 144 -5.36 -17.83 21.92
CA ILE A 144 -5.53 -17.33 20.54
C ILE A 144 -6.93 -17.62 20.00
N ARG A 145 -7.53 -18.77 20.35
CA ARG A 145 -8.92 -19.08 19.96
C ARG A 145 -9.96 -18.08 20.51
N ALA A 146 -9.64 -17.42 21.64
CA ALA A 146 -10.53 -16.45 22.29
C ALA A 146 -10.30 -15.00 21.79
N LEU A 147 -9.34 -14.78 20.89
CA LEU A 147 -9.10 -13.48 20.29
C LEU A 147 -10.09 -13.22 19.16
N SER A 148 -10.57 -11.96 19.04
CA SER A 148 -11.30 -11.48 17.89
C SER A 148 -10.42 -11.53 16.63
N LYS A 149 -11.03 -11.44 15.44
CA LYS A 149 -10.29 -11.37 14.17
C LYS A 149 -9.27 -10.23 14.18
N GLY A 150 -9.66 -9.04 14.65
CA GLY A 150 -8.76 -7.88 14.77
C GLY A 150 -7.60 -8.13 15.73
N ASN A 151 -7.84 -8.76 16.89
CA ASN A 151 -6.76 -9.09 17.83
C ASN A 151 -5.84 -10.19 17.28
N LYS A 152 -6.33 -11.15 16.52
CA LYS A 152 -5.49 -12.10 15.78
C LYS A 152 -4.61 -11.36 14.76
N GLN A 153 -5.16 -10.38 14.05
CA GLN A 153 -4.40 -9.53 13.10
C GLN A 153 -3.31 -8.72 13.80
N LYS A 154 -3.63 -8.08 14.94
CA LYS A 154 -2.65 -7.37 15.77
C LYS A 154 -1.53 -8.30 16.25
N LEU A 155 -1.86 -9.54 16.67
CA LEU A 155 -0.88 -10.55 17.07
C LEU A 155 0.07 -10.93 15.91
N GLY A 156 -0.47 -11.08 14.70
CA GLY A 156 0.32 -11.30 13.49
C GLY A 156 1.26 -10.13 13.16
N LEU A 157 0.82 -8.89 13.41
CA LEU A 157 1.68 -7.70 13.27
C LEU A 157 2.83 -7.70 14.29
N VAL A 158 2.56 -8.00 15.57
CA VAL A 158 3.62 -8.15 16.59
C VAL A 158 4.63 -9.21 16.17
N GLN A 159 4.15 -10.37 15.72
CA GLN A 159 5.00 -11.46 15.22
C GLN A 159 5.90 -11.02 14.06
N ALA A 160 5.37 -10.24 13.12
CA ALA A 160 6.12 -9.76 11.96
C ALA A 160 7.15 -8.68 12.33
N LEU A 161 6.87 -7.85 13.34
CA LEU A 161 7.66 -6.67 13.72
C LEU A 161 8.71 -6.95 14.79
N MET A 162 8.46 -7.86 15.75
CA MET A 162 9.18 -7.98 17.02
C MET A 162 10.70 -8.25 16.88
N HIS A 163 11.14 -8.78 15.74
CA HIS A 163 12.56 -9.06 15.48
C HIS A 163 13.24 -7.95 14.66
N ARG A 164 12.58 -6.80 14.49
CA ARG A 164 13.09 -5.63 13.75
C ARG A 164 13.64 -5.97 12.36
N PRO A 165 12.85 -6.59 11.46
CA PRO A 165 13.30 -7.02 10.15
C PRO A 165 13.78 -5.84 9.29
N SER A 166 14.72 -6.07 8.38
CA SER A 166 15.16 -5.06 7.41
C SER A 166 14.07 -4.76 6.37
N LEU A 167 13.24 -5.75 6.03
CA LEU A 167 12.08 -5.63 5.17
C LEU A 167 10.85 -6.21 5.87
N LEU A 168 9.79 -5.42 5.96
CA LEU A 168 8.49 -5.84 6.44
C LEU A 168 7.55 -6.03 5.24
N VAL A 169 7.05 -7.24 5.05
CA VAL A 169 6.10 -7.61 3.99
C VAL A 169 4.74 -7.87 4.61
N LEU A 170 3.76 -7.07 4.24
CA LEU A 170 2.43 -7.10 4.83
C LEU A 170 1.37 -7.33 3.74
N ASP A 171 0.59 -8.39 3.88
CA ASP A 171 -0.53 -8.66 2.99
C ASP A 171 -1.83 -8.26 3.70
N GLU A 172 -2.40 -7.11 3.31
CA GLU A 172 -3.61 -6.50 3.89
C GLU A 172 -3.57 -6.31 5.42
N PRO A 173 -2.61 -5.52 5.95
CA PRO A 173 -2.31 -5.46 7.39
C PRO A 173 -3.43 -4.88 8.26
N THR A 174 -4.31 -4.06 7.71
CA THR A 174 -5.35 -3.31 8.44
C THR A 174 -6.71 -3.98 8.40
N THR A 175 -6.84 -5.09 7.65
CA THR A 175 -8.09 -5.83 7.50
C THR A 175 -8.63 -6.30 8.85
N GLY A 176 -9.86 -5.85 9.19
CA GLY A 176 -10.54 -6.23 10.43
C GLY A 176 -10.07 -5.50 11.69
N LEU A 177 -9.24 -4.46 11.54
CA LEU A 177 -8.87 -3.54 12.60
C LEU A 177 -9.89 -2.39 12.69
N ASP A 178 -10.12 -1.91 13.93
CA ASP A 178 -10.85 -0.67 14.17
C ASP A 178 -10.01 0.57 13.75
N PRO A 179 -10.62 1.75 13.54
CA PRO A 179 -9.90 2.93 13.06
C PRO A 179 -8.73 3.38 13.93
N LEU A 180 -8.85 3.25 15.27
CA LEU A 180 -7.76 3.61 16.19
C LEU A 180 -6.58 2.66 16.07
N ALA A 181 -6.85 1.36 15.94
CA ALA A 181 -5.82 0.37 15.71
C ALA A 181 -5.14 0.55 14.34
N GLN A 182 -5.89 0.90 13.29
CA GLN A 182 -5.32 1.23 11.98
C GLN A 182 -4.37 2.42 12.09
N GLU A 183 -4.76 3.46 12.85
CA GLU A 183 -3.91 4.64 13.07
C GLU A 183 -2.61 4.27 13.79
N GLU A 184 -2.69 3.43 14.82
CA GLU A 184 -1.51 3.01 15.56
C GLU A 184 -0.58 2.13 14.71
N VAL A 185 -1.14 1.22 13.91
CA VAL A 185 -0.35 0.45 12.93
C VAL A 185 0.36 1.40 11.97
N ALA A 186 -0.32 2.41 11.47
CA ALA A 186 0.26 3.40 10.58
C ALA A 186 1.49 4.09 11.22
N ARG A 187 1.38 4.55 12.46
CA ARG A 187 2.50 5.14 13.22
C ARG A 187 3.68 4.18 13.37
N ILE A 188 3.40 2.91 13.70
CA ILE A 188 4.45 1.88 13.82
C ILE A 188 5.19 1.67 12.48
N LEU A 189 4.47 1.69 11.36
CA LEU A 189 5.08 1.55 10.04
C LEU A 189 5.94 2.77 9.66
N GLU A 190 5.49 3.99 9.97
CA GLU A 190 6.30 5.21 9.80
C GLU A 190 7.59 5.17 10.61
N GLU A 191 7.51 4.80 11.89
CA GLU A 191 8.67 4.65 12.76
C GLU A 191 9.62 3.58 12.23
N THR A 192 9.08 2.47 11.70
CA THR A 192 9.85 1.40 11.05
C THR A 192 10.70 1.94 9.91
N VAL A 193 10.15 2.84 9.10
CA VAL A 193 10.87 3.47 7.97
C VAL A 193 11.84 4.53 8.47
N ARG A 194 11.47 5.34 9.47
CA ARG A 194 12.41 6.31 10.08
C ARG A 194 13.65 5.64 10.69
N ASP A 195 13.51 4.40 11.14
CA ASP A 195 14.64 3.56 11.58
C ASP A 195 15.50 3.01 10.40
N GLY A 196 15.22 3.38 9.16
CA GLY A 196 15.95 2.94 7.95
C GLY A 196 15.50 1.57 7.41
N ARG A 197 14.39 1.02 7.90
CA ARG A 197 13.82 -0.25 7.42
C ARG A 197 12.84 0.00 6.29
N THR A 198 12.50 -1.02 5.52
CA THR A 198 11.57 -0.92 4.38
C THR A 198 10.28 -1.63 4.70
N VAL A 199 9.15 -1.06 4.26
CA VAL A 199 7.83 -1.66 4.37
C VAL A 199 7.24 -1.85 2.97
N PHE A 200 6.89 -3.08 2.63
CA PHE A 200 6.15 -3.45 1.43
C PHE A 200 4.77 -3.96 1.84
N SER A 201 3.72 -3.22 1.51
CA SER A 201 2.38 -3.53 1.99
C SER A 201 1.38 -3.61 0.84
N SER A 202 0.70 -4.75 0.71
CA SER A 202 -0.45 -4.83 -0.19
C SER A 202 -1.67 -4.18 0.46
N SER A 203 -2.51 -3.57 -0.35
CA SER A 203 -3.83 -3.09 0.04
C SER A 203 -4.77 -3.08 -1.17
N HIS A 204 -6.06 -3.18 -0.91
CA HIS A 204 -7.11 -2.85 -1.85
C HIS A 204 -7.87 -1.58 -1.41
N VAL A 205 -7.47 -0.98 -0.27
CA VAL A 205 -8.06 0.21 0.34
C VAL A 205 -7.13 1.40 0.13
N LEU A 206 -7.54 2.30 -0.73
CA LEU A 206 -6.74 3.44 -1.20
C LEU A 206 -6.48 4.54 -0.17
N PRO A 207 -7.42 4.91 0.72
CA PRO A 207 -7.16 5.87 1.80
C PRO A 207 -6.00 5.48 2.73
N GLU A 208 -5.79 4.18 2.94
CA GLU A 208 -4.64 3.68 3.70
C GLU A 208 -3.31 3.96 3.00
N VAL A 209 -3.34 3.97 1.68
CA VAL A 209 -2.19 4.24 0.82
C VAL A 209 -1.80 5.71 0.87
N GLU A 210 -2.79 6.59 0.81
CA GLU A 210 -2.60 8.04 0.81
C GLU A 210 -1.87 8.55 2.04
N ARG A 211 -2.10 7.89 3.17
CA ARG A 211 -1.63 8.35 4.47
C ARG A 211 -0.17 8.01 4.75
N LEU A 212 0.32 6.88 4.25
CA LEU A 212 1.59 6.30 4.70
C LEU A 212 2.64 6.12 3.60
N ARG A 213 2.26 6.15 2.32
CA ARG A 213 3.11 5.61 1.28
C ARG A 213 3.71 6.69 0.41
N GLN A 214 5.01 6.55 0.19
CA GLN A 214 5.79 7.43 -0.67
C GLN A 214 5.66 7.02 -2.13
N ALA A 215 5.58 5.70 -2.40
CA ALA A 215 5.45 5.16 -3.74
C ALA A 215 4.51 3.96 -3.77
N VAL A 216 3.88 3.73 -4.92
CA VAL A 216 2.91 2.66 -5.14
C VAL A 216 3.11 1.98 -6.48
N ALA A 217 2.92 0.67 -6.53
CA ALA A 217 2.72 -0.06 -7.77
C ALA A 217 1.28 -0.56 -7.85
N ILE A 218 0.67 -0.40 -9.01
CA ILE A 218 -0.67 -0.86 -9.30
C ILE A 218 -0.56 -2.16 -10.10
N ILE A 219 -1.13 -3.24 -9.56
CA ILE A 219 -1.23 -4.52 -10.25
C ILE A 219 -2.67 -4.81 -10.68
N ARG A 220 -2.84 -5.24 -11.93
CA ARG A 220 -4.13 -5.64 -12.49
C ARG A 220 -3.95 -6.84 -13.40
N ARG A 221 -4.78 -7.89 -13.24
CA ARG A 221 -4.70 -9.12 -14.03
C ARG A 221 -3.29 -9.69 -14.18
N GLY A 222 -2.54 -9.66 -13.07
CA GLY A 222 -1.17 -10.16 -13.01
C GLY A 222 -0.09 -9.28 -13.64
N ARG A 223 -0.39 -8.06 -14.07
CA ARG A 223 0.57 -7.11 -14.67
C ARG A 223 0.69 -5.85 -13.83
N ILE A 224 1.88 -5.28 -13.75
CA ILE A 224 2.08 -3.93 -13.22
C ILE A 224 1.61 -2.94 -14.29
N VAL A 225 0.60 -2.13 -13.95
CA VAL A 225 0.04 -1.13 -14.87
C VAL A 225 0.58 0.27 -14.62
N ALA A 226 1.04 0.56 -13.40
CA ALA A 226 1.70 1.81 -13.06
C ALA A 226 2.62 1.63 -11.84
N VAL A 227 3.69 2.43 -11.78
CA VAL A 227 4.52 2.64 -10.59
C VAL A 227 4.66 4.15 -10.45
N GLU A 228 4.14 4.70 -9.35
CA GLU A 228 4.01 6.14 -9.18
C GLU A 228 4.40 6.56 -7.75
N ASP A 229 4.93 7.76 -7.64
CA ASP A 229 5.05 8.46 -6.37
C ASP A 229 3.69 9.05 -5.98
N VAL A 230 3.28 8.87 -4.71
CA VAL A 230 1.96 9.32 -4.24
C VAL A 230 1.84 10.85 -4.28
N ALA A 231 2.92 11.58 -3.99
CA ALA A 231 2.92 13.04 -4.08
C ALA A 231 2.81 13.51 -5.55
N ALA A 232 3.47 12.82 -6.48
CA ALA A 232 3.35 13.09 -7.91
C ALA A 232 1.95 12.78 -8.45
N LEU A 233 1.31 11.68 -7.97
CA LEU A 233 -0.08 11.37 -8.28
C LEU A 233 -1.02 12.47 -7.79
N LYS A 234 -0.85 12.93 -6.53
CA LYS A 234 -1.63 14.03 -5.97
C LYS A 234 -1.41 15.35 -6.69
N ALA A 235 -0.18 15.65 -7.10
CA ALA A 235 0.13 16.87 -7.84
C ALA A 235 -0.49 16.90 -9.24
N ARG A 236 -0.71 15.74 -9.87
CA ARG A 236 -1.42 15.61 -11.16
C ARG A 236 -2.93 15.52 -11.00
N SER A 237 -3.43 15.50 -9.77
CA SER A 237 -4.85 15.34 -9.51
C SER A 237 -5.62 16.58 -9.90
N VAL A 238 -6.74 16.34 -10.53
CA VAL A 238 -7.69 17.36 -10.93
C VAL A 238 -8.47 17.81 -9.71
N HIS A 239 -8.55 19.11 -9.42
CA HIS A 239 -9.37 19.60 -8.32
C HIS A 239 -10.83 19.72 -8.77
N ILE A 240 -11.74 19.12 -8.01
CA ILE A 240 -13.17 19.31 -8.21
C ILE A 240 -13.63 20.35 -7.18
N LEU A 241 -14.21 21.43 -7.67
CA LEU A 241 -14.80 22.46 -6.83
C LEU A 241 -16.30 22.50 -7.06
N GLU A 242 -17.06 22.49 -5.98
CA GLU A 242 -18.50 22.72 -5.98
C GLU A 242 -18.76 24.05 -5.29
N VAL A 243 -19.26 25.00 -6.08
CA VAL A 243 -19.47 26.39 -5.66
C VAL A 243 -20.96 26.68 -5.64
N THR A 244 -21.50 27.11 -4.51
CA THR A 244 -22.88 27.61 -4.39
C THR A 244 -22.83 29.13 -4.31
N PHE A 245 -23.44 29.80 -5.27
CA PHE A 245 -23.54 31.24 -5.29
C PHE A 245 -24.85 31.70 -4.64
N ALA A 246 -24.93 32.97 -4.21
CA ALA A 246 -26.16 33.54 -3.69
C ALA A 246 -27.23 33.75 -4.79
N GLU A 247 -26.78 33.99 -6.02
CA GLU A 247 -27.61 34.12 -7.23
C GLU A 247 -26.96 33.33 -8.36
N GLU A 248 -27.72 33.00 -9.40
CA GLU A 248 -27.20 32.26 -10.54
C GLU A 248 -26.08 33.06 -11.23
N PRO A 249 -24.85 32.51 -11.33
CA PRO A 249 -23.75 33.20 -11.96
C PRO A 249 -23.85 33.13 -13.48
N PRO A 250 -23.20 34.06 -14.22
CA PRO A 250 -23.16 34.03 -15.68
C PRO A 250 -22.66 32.68 -16.21
N PRO A 251 -23.13 32.24 -17.40
CA PRO A 251 -22.74 30.94 -17.97
C PRO A 251 -21.23 30.77 -18.18
N ASP A 252 -20.54 31.85 -18.39
CA ASP A 252 -19.09 31.90 -18.70
C ASP A 252 -18.20 32.15 -17.48
N VAL A 253 -18.74 32.15 -16.26
CA VAL A 253 -17.99 32.41 -15.02
C VAL A 253 -16.74 31.53 -14.88
N PHE A 254 -16.79 30.31 -15.34
CA PHE A 254 -15.69 29.34 -15.34
C PHE A 254 -15.21 28.97 -16.76
N ALA A 255 -15.44 29.81 -17.77
CA ALA A 255 -14.84 29.67 -19.08
C ALA A 255 -13.34 30.02 -19.06
N LEU A 256 -12.54 29.22 -18.33
CA LEU A 256 -11.13 29.45 -18.05
C LEU A 256 -10.26 28.33 -18.65
N PRO A 257 -9.03 28.61 -19.07
CA PRO A 257 -8.10 27.58 -19.51
C PRO A 257 -7.87 26.54 -18.41
N GLY A 258 -7.97 25.24 -18.74
CA GLY A 258 -7.77 24.15 -17.79
C GLY A 258 -8.94 23.91 -16.82
N VAL A 259 -10.05 24.62 -16.98
CA VAL A 259 -11.28 24.44 -16.17
C VAL A 259 -12.39 23.88 -17.06
N ARG A 260 -13.08 22.87 -16.57
CA ARG A 260 -14.23 22.25 -17.23
C ARG A 260 -15.44 22.23 -16.29
N GLU A 261 -16.54 22.80 -16.71
CA GLU A 261 -17.80 22.69 -15.99
C GLU A 261 -18.32 21.25 -16.12
N LEU A 262 -18.58 20.61 -14.98
CA LEU A 262 -19.10 19.24 -14.90
C LEU A 262 -20.63 19.22 -14.77
N ARG A 263 -21.16 20.15 -13.97
CA ARG A 263 -22.60 20.28 -13.69
C ARG A 263 -22.92 21.70 -13.29
N ARG A 264 -24.10 22.13 -13.72
CA ARG A 264 -24.76 23.38 -13.28
C ARG A 264 -26.19 23.09 -12.89
N ASP A 265 -26.61 23.66 -11.75
CA ASP A 265 -27.98 23.56 -11.25
C ASP A 265 -28.34 24.90 -10.60
N GLY A 266 -28.77 25.88 -11.43
CA GLY A 266 -28.99 27.25 -11.01
C GLY A 266 -27.72 27.87 -10.39
N ALA A 267 -27.80 28.23 -9.10
CA ALA A 267 -26.71 28.84 -8.37
C ALA A 267 -25.59 27.87 -7.94
N LEU A 268 -25.76 26.55 -8.12
CA LEU A 268 -24.75 25.55 -7.82
C LEU A 268 -24.00 25.19 -9.09
N VAL A 269 -22.67 25.36 -9.07
CA VAL A 269 -21.80 25.01 -10.19
C VAL A 269 -20.67 24.11 -9.71
N ARG A 270 -20.50 22.97 -10.39
CA ARG A 270 -19.41 22.01 -10.15
C ARG A 270 -18.43 22.04 -11.31
N VAL A 271 -17.17 22.31 -11.00
CA VAL A 271 -16.09 22.45 -11.99
C VAL A 271 -14.92 21.53 -11.67
N GLU A 272 -14.28 21.08 -12.73
CA GLU A 272 -13.00 20.39 -12.74
C GLU A 272 -11.90 21.39 -13.10
N ALA A 273 -10.89 21.57 -12.26
CA ALA A 273 -9.75 22.44 -12.55
C ALA A 273 -8.46 21.60 -12.57
N ARG A 274 -7.77 21.62 -13.75
CA ARG A 274 -6.45 21.05 -13.96
C ARG A 274 -5.41 22.04 -13.64
N ASP A 275 -4.65 22.45 -13.07
CA ASP A 275 -3.64 23.52 -12.89
C ASP A 275 -4.20 24.94 -12.68
N GLY A 276 -5.47 25.09 -12.35
CA GLY A 276 -6.11 26.43 -12.38
C GLY A 276 -6.91 26.83 -11.13
N ILE A 277 -6.65 26.31 -9.95
CA ILE A 277 -7.42 26.68 -8.73
C ILE A 277 -7.42 28.20 -8.50
N ASP A 278 -6.26 28.87 -8.63
CA ASP A 278 -6.17 30.32 -8.45
C ASP A 278 -7.09 31.08 -9.41
N ALA A 279 -7.17 30.66 -10.67
CA ALA A 279 -8.05 31.24 -11.66
C ALA A 279 -9.53 31.05 -11.31
N VAL A 280 -9.91 29.85 -10.82
CA VAL A 280 -11.27 29.54 -10.36
C VAL A 280 -11.61 30.38 -9.14
N VAL A 281 -10.71 30.47 -8.14
CA VAL A 281 -10.91 31.31 -6.95
C VAL A 281 -11.10 32.77 -7.32
N LYS A 282 -10.28 33.32 -8.22
CA LYS A 282 -10.40 34.71 -8.69
C LYS A 282 -11.68 34.95 -9.50
N ALA A 283 -12.14 33.99 -10.27
CA ALA A 283 -13.38 34.09 -11.01
C ALA A 283 -14.59 34.12 -10.06
N MET A 284 -14.68 33.19 -9.13
CA MET A 284 -15.81 33.15 -8.17
C MET A 284 -15.80 34.31 -7.18
N ALA A 285 -14.64 34.88 -6.82
CA ALA A 285 -14.53 36.02 -5.91
C ALA A 285 -15.22 37.31 -6.41
N ARG A 286 -15.60 37.36 -7.68
CA ARG A 286 -16.39 38.46 -8.26
C ARG A 286 -17.88 38.40 -7.88
N TYR A 287 -18.32 37.27 -7.36
CA TYR A 287 -19.71 36.99 -7.02
C TYR A 287 -19.84 36.61 -5.56
N ARG A 288 -21.03 36.73 -5.01
CA ARG A 288 -21.30 36.36 -3.62
C ARG A 288 -21.40 34.82 -3.52
N VAL A 289 -20.34 34.21 -2.99
CA VAL A 289 -20.29 32.76 -2.71
C VAL A 289 -20.95 32.49 -1.34
N VAL A 290 -21.83 31.49 -1.30
CA VAL A 290 -22.53 31.03 -0.07
C VAL A 290 -21.83 29.81 0.52
N ASP A 291 -21.41 28.87 -0.33
CA ASP A 291 -20.70 27.66 0.07
C ASP A 291 -19.63 27.28 -0.98
N LEU A 292 -18.52 26.75 -0.50
CA LEU A 292 -17.46 26.22 -1.35
C LEU A 292 -16.99 24.90 -0.79
N ARG A 293 -17.15 23.85 -1.58
CA ARG A 293 -16.60 22.52 -1.30
C ARG A 293 -15.51 22.21 -2.29
N THR A 294 -14.39 21.76 -1.78
CA THR A 294 -13.30 21.28 -2.61
C THR A 294 -13.16 19.77 -2.39
N GLU A 295 -13.33 19.01 -3.43
CA GLU A 295 -12.99 17.60 -3.44
C GLU A 295 -11.64 17.46 -4.14
N GLN A 296 -10.62 17.03 -3.40
CA GLN A 296 -9.44 16.49 -4.04
C GLN A 296 -9.84 15.09 -4.52
N PRO A 297 -9.61 14.75 -5.79
CA PRO A 297 -9.86 13.39 -6.24
C PRO A 297 -9.11 12.45 -5.30
N SER A 298 -9.82 11.52 -4.75
CA SER A 298 -9.23 10.45 -3.96
C SER A 298 -8.28 9.67 -4.88
N LEU A 299 -7.27 8.99 -4.33
CA LEU A 299 -6.52 8.03 -5.14
C LEU A 299 -7.47 7.03 -5.82
N GLU A 300 -8.69 6.81 -5.28
CA GLU A 300 -9.74 6.00 -5.91
C GLU A 300 -10.15 6.54 -7.28
N ASP A 301 -10.36 7.85 -7.41
CA ASP A 301 -10.75 8.47 -8.67
C ASP A 301 -9.61 8.39 -9.69
N ILE A 302 -8.37 8.56 -9.23
CA ILE A 302 -7.17 8.40 -10.06
C ILE A 302 -7.04 6.93 -10.49
N PHE A 303 -7.28 6.00 -9.58
CA PHE A 303 -7.26 4.57 -9.88
C PHE A 303 -8.36 4.16 -10.87
N LEU A 304 -9.56 4.70 -10.74
CA LEU A 304 -10.65 4.44 -11.68
C LEU A 304 -10.24 4.83 -13.11
N THR A 305 -9.45 5.88 -13.30
CA THR A 305 -8.94 6.25 -14.64
C THR A 305 -8.02 5.18 -15.22
N TYR A 306 -7.18 4.53 -14.40
CA TYR A 306 -6.38 3.37 -14.83
C TYR A 306 -7.25 2.13 -15.08
N TYR A 307 -8.45 2.05 -14.47
CA TYR A 307 -9.41 0.96 -14.71
C TYR A 307 -10.29 1.20 -15.94
N GLU A 308 -10.71 2.45 -16.22
CA GLU A 308 -11.60 2.80 -17.32
C GLU A 308 -10.89 2.98 -18.66
N GLY A 309 -9.62 3.41 -18.66
CA GLY A 309 -8.83 3.61 -19.89
C GLY A 309 -8.75 2.38 -20.78
N ASP A 310 -8.79 1.18 -20.19
CA ASP A 310 -8.73 -0.10 -20.92
C ASP A 310 -10.10 -0.58 -21.44
N MET A 311 -11.21 -0.16 -20.82
CA MET A 311 -12.55 -0.49 -21.34
C MET A 311 -12.83 0.23 -22.67
N ARG A 312 -12.28 1.43 -22.86
CA ARG A 312 -12.36 2.15 -24.15
C ARG A 312 -11.41 1.58 -25.21
N HIS A 313 -10.28 0.99 -24.80
CA HIS A 313 -9.36 0.33 -25.75
C HIS A 313 -9.82 -1.09 -26.11
N GLY A 314 -10.38 -1.84 -25.18
CA GLY A 314 -10.92 -3.19 -25.43
C GLY A 314 -12.14 -3.17 -26.33
N ALA A 315 -13.04 -2.21 -26.16
CA ALA A 315 -14.23 -2.05 -26.99
C ALA A 315 -13.89 -1.63 -28.45
N ARG A 316 -12.76 -0.94 -28.68
CA ARG A 316 -12.29 -0.65 -30.04
C ARG A 316 -11.73 -1.88 -30.76
N LEU A 317 -11.03 -2.75 -30.05
CA LEU A 317 -10.43 -3.95 -30.64
C LEU A 317 -11.44 -5.07 -30.90
N GLU A 318 -12.56 -5.13 -30.15
CA GLU A 318 -13.65 -6.06 -30.43
C GLU A 318 -14.56 -5.56 -31.56
N GLY A 319 -14.74 -4.24 -31.72
CA GLY A 319 -15.45 -3.65 -32.86
C GLY A 319 -14.77 -3.83 -34.20
N GLU A 320 -13.43 -3.89 -34.24
CA GLU A 320 -12.67 -4.13 -35.47
C GLU A 320 -12.59 -5.62 -35.87
N ARG A 321 -12.88 -6.55 -34.95
CA ARG A 321 -12.93 -8.00 -35.26
C ARG A 321 -14.27 -8.53 -35.70
N LEU A 322 -15.33 -7.75 -35.60
CA LEU A 322 -16.70 -8.10 -36.03
C LEU A 322 -17.12 -7.41 -37.32
N GLY A 323 -16.19 -6.69 -37.98
CA GLY A 323 -16.43 -5.93 -39.21
C GLY A 323 -15.69 -6.45 -40.43
N THR A 324 -15.32 -7.76 -40.47
CA THR A 324 -14.80 -8.42 -41.69
C THR A 324 -15.55 -9.71 -41.97
#